data_bbba1255d075f4e0693ba82ff8bd13a5
#
_entry.id   bbba1255d075f4e0693ba82ff8bd13a5
#
_cell.length_a   1.000
_cell.length_b   1.000
_cell.length_c   1.000
_cell.angle_alpha   90.00
_cell.angle_beta   90.00
_cell.angle_gamma   90.00
#
_symmetry.space_group_name_H-M   'P 1'
#
loop_
_entity.id
_entity.type
_entity.pdbx_description
1 polymer ?
#
loop_
_entity_poly.entity_id
_entity_poly.type
_entity_poly.pdbx_seq_one_letter_code
_entity_poly.pdbx_strand_id
1 'polypeptide(L)'
;MIRRPPRSPPSNSSAASDVYKRQHKLLNKSFQYKSLGLLIIDEEQRFGVEHKEKIKEMKNTIDVLSLSATPIPRTLQMSLIGVRTISQLNTPPLHRHPIQTYVMENKKSVVKEIIQRELSRGGQVFYLYNHVSNIYSVAKNIQNMFPDAKVAVAHGRMDKNDIEQTMIDFEQDKYQILVCTTIIETGLDIANANTMIIDDADRFGLSQLYQIRGRVGRREKIAYCYLLVQPQKELTEQAHKRLKAIKEFTSLGSGYKVAMRDLTIRGAGDMLGPQQAGFIDDVGLDLYLEMLASAIKEKQGKPIENKKNDKVAQVQLSGYIPKKFTDNDGDKLEIYQHIKKTESLTELIEYEKRVEDLFGHIPNEVKQLFEQKKLDFFVNREGVESLKETDDVVTITMSAEWSKNCDGVKLFGAINDISRKINLKLESGKIKIMISKRLKKHIELLMQVIDKLEGEF
;
A
#
# COMPACT_ATOMS: atom_id res chain seq x y z
N MET A 1 13.68 -34.53 -27.29
CA MET A 1 13.65 -35.26 -26.00
C MET A 1 13.69 -34.22 -24.90
N ILE A 2 12.54 -33.92 -24.30
CA ILE A 2 12.42 -33.03 -23.14
C ILE A 2 12.87 -33.85 -21.93
N ARG A 3 14.02 -33.51 -21.36
CA ARG A 3 14.44 -34.09 -20.08
C ARG A 3 13.47 -33.61 -19.00
N ARG A 4 12.80 -34.53 -18.33
CA ARG A 4 11.98 -34.24 -17.14
C ARG A 4 12.82 -33.44 -16.13
N PRO A 5 12.25 -32.40 -15.49
CA PRO A 5 12.95 -31.72 -14.41
C PRO A 5 13.32 -32.75 -13.33
N PRO A 6 14.47 -32.63 -12.68
CA PRO A 6 14.86 -33.53 -11.60
C PRO A 6 13.79 -33.48 -10.52
N ARG A 7 13.42 -34.65 -10.02
CA ARG A 7 12.57 -34.81 -8.83
C ARG A 7 13.18 -33.99 -7.69
N SER A 8 12.32 -33.49 -6.81
CA SER A 8 12.67 -32.74 -5.59
C SER A 8 14.06 -33.07 -5.06
N PRO A 9 14.91 -32.08 -4.78
CA PRO A 9 16.27 -32.38 -4.33
C PRO A 9 16.22 -33.33 -3.15
N PRO A 10 17.10 -34.33 -3.11
CA PRO A 10 17.18 -35.24 -1.98
C PRO A 10 17.39 -34.39 -0.70
N SER A 11 16.76 -34.81 0.39
CA SER A 11 16.78 -34.20 1.71
C SER A 11 18.18 -34.12 2.37
N ASN A 12 19.24 -34.33 1.60
CA ASN A 12 20.62 -34.24 2.08
C ASN A 12 21.11 -32.79 2.01
N SER A 13 21.40 -32.25 3.16
CA SER A 13 21.82 -30.88 3.48
C SER A 13 22.90 -30.28 2.57
N SER A 14 23.78 -31.08 1.97
CA SER A 14 24.84 -30.60 1.07
C SER A 14 24.33 -30.01 -0.23
N ALA A 15 23.23 -30.53 -0.79
CA ALA A 15 22.67 -30.04 -2.05
C ALA A 15 21.96 -28.69 -1.90
N ALA A 16 21.25 -28.49 -0.78
CA ALA A 16 20.58 -27.20 -0.47
C ALA A 16 21.60 -26.09 -0.20
N SER A 17 22.67 -26.40 0.55
CA SER A 17 23.81 -25.53 0.78
C SER A 17 24.52 -25.12 -0.52
N ASP A 18 24.71 -26.06 -1.42
CA ASP A 18 25.35 -25.81 -2.72
C ASP A 18 24.51 -24.89 -3.61
N VAL A 19 23.19 -25.03 -3.59
CA VAL A 19 22.28 -24.15 -4.33
C VAL A 19 22.36 -22.71 -3.79
N TYR A 20 22.31 -22.53 -2.46
CA TYR A 20 22.42 -21.22 -1.84
C TYR A 20 23.79 -20.55 -2.11
N LYS A 21 24.88 -21.28 -1.99
CA LYS A 21 26.23 -20.79 -2.29
C LYS A 21 26.41 -20.37 -3.76
N ARG A 22 25.63 -20.90 -4.67
CA ARG A 22 25.72 -20.64 -6.11
C ARG A 22 24.85 -19.52 -6.62
N GLN A 23 23.81 -19.09 -5.89
CA GLN A 23 22.90 -18.03 -6.33
C GLN A 23 23.61 -16.74 -6.75
N HIS A 24 24.51 -16.23 -5.91
CA HIS A 24 25.29 -15.03 -6.22
C HIS A 24 26.41 -15.29 -7.25
N LYS A 25 26.90 -16.53 -7.37
CA LYS A 25 27.93 -16.88 -8.36
C LYS A 25 27.40 -16.84 -9.78
N LEU A 26 26.10 -17.03 -10.00
CA LEU A 26 25.47 -16.93 -11.32
C LEU A 26 25.61 -15.52 -11.93
N LEU A 27 25.76 -14.49 -11.10
CA LEU A 27 25.99 -13.12 -11.55
C LEU A 27 27.49 -12.79 -11.69
N ASN A 28 28.40 -13.74 -11.51
CA ASN A 28 29.84 -13.49 -11.64
C ASN A 28 30.24 -13.37 -13.14
N LYS A 29 31.21 -12.51 -13.45
CA LYS A 29 31.74 -12.30 -14.82
C LYS A 29 32.33 -13.58 -15.46
N SER A 30 32.69 -14.56 -14.62
CA SER A 30 33.18 -15.87 -15.10
C SER A 30 32.09 -16.78 -15.68
N PHE A 31 30.81 -16.45 -15.49
CA PHE A 31 29.69 -17.21 -16.00
C PHE A 31 29.27 -16.67 -17.37
N GLN A 32 29.34 -17.51 -18.40
CA GLN A 32 28.85 -17.19 -19.74
C GLN A 32 27.62 -18.05 -20.04
N TYR A 33 26.51 -17.39 -20.34
CA TYR A 33 25.29 -18.06 -20.74
C TYR A 33 25.26 -18.24 -22.25
N LYS A 34 25.02 -19.46 -22.72
CA LYS A 34 24.98 -19.76 -24.16
C LYS A 34 23.74 -19.13 -24.82
N SER A 35 22.61 -19.16 -24.17
CA SER A 35 21.36 -18.58 -24.65
C SER A 35 20.44 -18.33 -23.47
N LEU A 36 20.45 -17.12 -22.93
CA LEU A 36 19.61 -16.71 -21.81
C LEU A 36 18.41 -15.92 -22.35
N GLY A 37 17.19 -16.41 -22.15
CA GLY A 37 15.96 -15.74 -22.58
C GLY A 37 15.19 -15.09 -21.43
N LEU A 38 15.27 -15.66 -20.22
CA LEU A 38 14.52 -15.17 -19.05
C LEU A 38 15.40 -15.21 -17.80
N LEU A 39 15.40 -14.11 -17.06
CA LEU A 39 16.01 -13.96 -15.73
C LEU A 39 14.91 -13.76 -14.69
N ILE A 40 14.81 -14.66 -13.72
CA ILE A 40 13.88 -14.53 -12.58
C ILE A 40 14.69 -14.13 -11.35
N ILE A 41 14.30 -13.02 -10.71
CA ILE A 41 14.97 -12.46 -9.53
C ILE A 41 13.98 -12.47 -8.38
N ASP A 42 14.32 -13.19 -7.32
CA ASP A 42 13.58 -13.14 -6.06
C ASP A 42 14.27 -12.17 -5.09
N GLU A 43 13.48 -11.35 -4.40
CA GLU A 43 13.92 -10.38 -3.39
C GLU A 43 15.05 -9.45 -3.91
N GLU A 44 14.78 -8.72 -5.01
CA GLU A 44 15.74 -7.81 -5.68
C GLU A 44 16.48 -6.85 -4.71
N GLN A 45 15.86 -6.50 -3.58
CA GLN A 45 16.44 -5.62 -2.56
C GLN A 45 17.67 -6.21 -1.86
N ARG A 46 17.87 -7.52 -1.91
CA ARG A 46 19.01 -8.20 -1.27
C ARG A 46 20.30 -8.13 -2.07
N PHE A 47 20.21 -7.75 -3.33
CA PHE A 47 21.40 -7.64 -4.19
C PHE A 47 22.15 -6.32 -3.96
N GLY A 48 23.47 -6.41 -3.84
CA GLY A 48 24.36 -5.26 -3.78
C GLY A 48 24.37 -4.45 -5.08
N VAL A 49 24.99 -3.28 -5.06
CA VAL A 49 25.03 -2.34 -6.18
C VAL A 49 25.61 -2.99 -7.45
N GLU A 50 26.75 -3.68 -7.35
CA GLU A 50 27.39 -4.37 -8.49
C GLU A 50 26.47 -5.41 -9.15
N HIS A 51 25.77 -6.21 -8.34
CA HIS A 51 24.83 -7.20 -8.86
C HIS A 51 23.65 -6.53 -9.55
N LYS A 52 23.15 -5.42 -9.00
CA LYS A 52 22.04 -4.66 -9.62
C LYS A 52 22.44 -4.04 -10.95
N GLU A 53 23.66 -3.52 -11.07
CA GLU A 53 24.17 -2.99 -12.33
C GLU A 53 24.28 -4.07 -13.38
N LYS A 54 24.84 -5.24 -13.03
CA LYS A 54 24.92 -6.38 -13.93
C LYS A 54 23.55 -6.90 -14.37
N ILE A 55 22.60 -6.99 -13.43
CA ILE A 55 21.21 -7.33 -13.76
C ILE A 55 20.63 -6.29 -14.73
N LYS A 56 20.95 -5.00 -14.54
CA LYS A 56 20.50 -3.93 -15.43
C LYS A 56 21.07 -4.05 -16.83
N GLU A 57 22.35 -4.41 -16.97
CA GLU A 57 22.97 -4.69 -18.27
C GLU A 57 22.30 -5.87 -18.99
N MET A 58 22.00 -6.95 -18.25
CA MET A 58 21.31 -8.12 -18.80
C MET A 58 19.88 -7.81 -19.25
N LYS A 59 19.18 -6.89 -18.58
CA LYS A 59 17.81 -6.46 -18.94
C LYS A 59 17.66 -5.89 -20.35
N ASN A 60 18.73 -5.46 -20.95
CA ASN A 60 18.69 -4.89 -22.30
C ASN A 60 18.52 -5.98 -23.39
N THR A 61 18.78 -7.24 -23.07
CA THR A 61 18.84 -8.34 -24.05
C THR A 61 17.93 -9.52 -23.71
N ILE A 62 17.35 -9.55 -22.51
CA ILE A 62 16.53 -10.67 -22.02
C ILE A 62 15.30 -10.17 -21.24
N ASP A 63 14.27 -10.98 -21.14
CA ASP A 63 13.14 -10.74 -20.27
C ASP A 63 13.53 -10.92 -18.80
N VAL A 64 13.05 -10.03 -17.94
CA VAL A 64 13.33 -10.08 -16.50
C VAL A 64 12.06 -10.00 -15.68
N LEU A 65 11.85 -11.03 -14.87
CA LEU A 65 10.77 -11.11 -13.88
C LEU A 65 11.37 -10.90 -12.47
N SER A 66 10.98 -9.84 -11.79
CA SER A 66 11.37 -9.61 -10.40
C SER A 66 10.19 -9.94 -9.46
N LEU A 67 10.46 -10.74 -8.43
CA LEU A 67 9.50 -11.14 -7.40
C LEU A 67 9.88 -10.46 -6.07
N SER A 68 8.89 -10.04 -5.31
CA SER A 68 9.10 -9.53 -3.94
C SER A 68 7.84 -9.66 -3.10
N ALA A 69 7.99 -9.99 -1.83
CA ALA A 69 6.89 -9.98 -0.88
C ALA A 69 6.50 -8.54 -0.48
N THR A 70 7.48 -7.62 -0.46
CA THR A 70 7.29 -6.20 -0.18
C THR A 70 8.08 -5.40 -1.22
N PRO A 71 7.44 -4.80 -2.22
CA PRO A 71 8.15 -4.04 -3.24
C PRO A 71 8.93 -2.90 -2.59
N ILE A 72 10.16 -2.69 -3.09
CA ILE A 72 10.98 -1.54 -2.67
C ILE A 72 10.21 -0.26 -3.03
N PRO A 73 10.22 0.78 -2.17
CA PRO A 73 9.55 2.05 -2.46
C PRO A 73 9.86 2.59 -3.87
N ARG A 74 11.12 2.54 -4.30
CA ARG A 74 11.53 2.98 -5.64
C ARG A 74 10.94 2.12 -6.78
N THR A 75 10.90 0.81 -6.62
CA THR A 75 10.30 -0.11 -7.62
C THR A 75 8.80 0.12 -7.70
N LEU A 76 8.16 0.33 -6.55
CA LEU A 76 6.75 0.66 -6.44
C LEU A 76 6.41 1.98 -7.14
N GLN A 77 7.22 3.03 -6.92
CA GLN A 77 7.07 4.30 -7.64
C GLN A 77 7.17 4.12 -9.16
N MET A 78 8.19 3.40 -9.65
CA MET A 78 8.36 3.16 -11.08
C MET A 78 7.17 2.44 -11.70
N SER A 79 6.45 1.63 -10.93
CA SER A 79 5.22 0.99 -11.41
C SER A 79 4.00 1.91 -11.35
N LEU A 80 3.90 2.73 -10.32
CA LEU A 80 2.82 3.73 -10.21
C LEU A 80 2.88 4.76 -11.35
N ILE A 81 4.08 5.07 -11.83
CA ILE A 81 4.31 5.96 -12.99
C ILE A 81 4.22 5.23 -14.35
N GLY A 82 3.90 3.93 -14.35
CA GLY A 82 3.78 3.17 -15.59
C GLY A 82 5.11 2.82 -16.31
N VAL A 83 6.25 3.04 -15.66
CA VAL A 83 7.59 2.65 -16.20
C VAL A 83 7.81 1.15 -16.08
N ARG A 84 7.18 0.50 -15.11
CA ARG A 84 7.19 -0.96 -14.91
C ARG A 84 5.78 -1.48 -14.74
N THR A 85 5.49 -2.63 -15.30
CA THR A 85 4.25 -3.37 -15.04
C THR A 85 4.35 -4.11 -13.71
N ILE A 86 3.28 -4.10 -12.93
CA ILE A 86 3.16 -4.90 -11.69
C ILE A 86 1.97 -5.85 -11.81
N SER A 87 2.19 -7.09 -11.39
CA SER A 87 1.13 -8.05 -11.16
C SER A 87 1.11 -8.42 -9.68
N GLN A 88 -0.08 -8.40 -9.07
CA GLN A 88 -0.25 -8.73 -7.65
C GLN A 88 -0.87 -10.13 -7.51
N LEU A 89 -0.27 -10.95 -6.64
CA LEU A 89 -0.81 -12.24 -6.25
C LEU A 89 -1.67 -12.05 -4.98
N ASN A 90 -2.98 -11.85 -5.17
CA ASN A 90 -3.90 -11.55 -4.09
C ASN A 90 -4.58 -12.80 -3.50
N THR A 91 -4.59 -13.92 -4.24
CA THR A 91 -5.18 -15.17 -3.77
C THR A 91 -4.21 -15.92 -2.87
N PRO A 92 -4.51 -16.10 -1.58
CA PRO A 92 -3.63 -16.86 -0.68
C PRO A 92 -3.69 -18.36 -1.01
N PRO A 93 -2.64 -19.13 -0.67
CA PRO A 93 -2.70 -20.60 -0.72
C PRO A 93 -3.79 -21.15 0.21
N LEU A 94 -4.38 -22.27 -0.21
CA LEU A 94 -5.35 -22.99 0.61
C LEU A 94 -4.73 -23.40 1.96
N HIS A 95 -5.54 -23.42 3.02
CA HIS A 95 -5.15 -23.85 4.38
C HIS A 95 -4.11 -22.98 5.11
N ARG A 96 -3.85 -21.77 4.63
CA ARG A 96 -2.96 -20.83 5.32
C ARG A 96 -3.75 -19.83 6.14
N HIS A 97 -3.48 -19.79 7.46
CA HIS A 97 -4.12 -18.84 8.37
C HIS A 97 -3.33 -17.53 8.49
N PRO A 98 -4.02 -16.39 8.66
CA PRO A 98 -3.38 -15.13 9.01
C PRO A 98 -2.59 -15.23 10.32
N ILE A 99 -1.42 -14.62 10.38
CA ILE A 99 -0.57 -14.62 11.56
C ILE A 99 -1.14 -13.64 12.59
N GLN A 100 -1.47 -14.13 13.78
CA GLN A 100 -1.95 -13.31 14.89
C GLN A 100 -0.82 -12.43 15.41
N THR A 101 -0.97 -11.11 15.29
CA THR A 101 0.10 -10.15 15.59
C THR A 101 -0.26 -9.30 16.81
N TYR A 102 0.63 -9.29 17.81
CA TYR A 102 0.45 -8.56 19.06
C TYR A 102 1.61 -7.60 19.30
N VAL A 103 1.32 -6.42 19.83
CA VAL A 103 2.31 -5.46 20.33
C VAL A 103 2.20 -5.43 21.84
N MET A 104 3.30 -5.73 22.55
CA MET A 104 3.30 -5.89 24.01
C MET A 104 4.58 -5.31 24.61
N GLU A 105 4.56 -5.00 25.90
CA GLU A 105 5.75 -4.63 26.65
C GLU A 105 6.67 -5.84 26.88
N ASN A 106 7.99 -5.66 26.75
CA ASN A 106 8.97 -6.67 27.03
C ASN A 106 9.12 -6.88 28.54
N LYS A 107 8.28 -7.77 29.10
CA LYS A 107 8.32 -8.22 30.49
C LYS A 107 8.68 -9.69 30.54
N LYS A 108 9.54 -10.09 31.48
CA LYS A 108 9.98 -11.50 31.65
C LYS A 108 8.79 -12.46 31.80
N SER A 109 7.73 -12.05 32.50
CA SER A 109 6.50 -12.85 32.66
C SER A 109 5.78 -13.08 31.33
N VAL A 110 5.68 -12.03 30.51
CA VAL A 110 5.06 -12.08 29.17
C VAL A 110 5.85 -13.01 28.24
N VAL A 111 7.17 -12.84 28.19
CA VAL A 111 8.05 -13.70 27.37
C VAL A 111 7.93 -15.16 27.80
N LYS A 112 7.92 -15.41 29.13
CA LYS A 112 7.75 -16.76 29.68
C LYS A 112 6.41 -17.39 29.25
N GLU A 113 5.33 -16.66 29.36
CA GLU A 113 4.00 -17.13 28.97
C GLU A 113 3.92 -17.47 27.48
N ILE A 114 4.43 -16.59 26.61
CA ILE A 114 4.44 -16.78 25.16
C ILE A 114 5.20 -18.07 24.80
N ILE A 115 6.42 -18.22 25.30
CA ILE A 115 7.25 -19.39 25.02
C ILE A 115 6.61 -20.67 25.57
N GLN A 116 6.12 -20.65 26.81
CA GLN A 116 5.45 -21.78 27.44
C GLN A 116 4.26 -22.25 26.61
N ARG A 117 3.45 -21.33 26.12
CA ARG A 117 2.27 -21.62 25.27
C ARG A 117 2.68 -22.37 23.99
N GLU A 118 3.76 -21.94 23.32
CA GLU A 118 4.21 -22.61 22.10
C GLU A 118 4.81 -23.98 22.37
N LEU A 119 5.64 -24.11 23.40
CA LEU A 119 6.23 -25.38 23.79
C LEU A 119 5.16 -26.40 24.19
N SER A 120 4.10 -25.98 24.90
CA SER A 120 2.95 -26.83 25.27
C SER A 120 2.18 -27.37 24.06
N ARG A 121 2.25 -26.69 22.91
CA ARG A 121 1.67 -27.13 21.62
C ARG A 121 2.61 -28.04 20.82
N GLY A 122 3.82 -28.30 21.33
CA GLY A 122 4.88 -28.99 20.62
C GLY A 122 5.40 -28.21 19.41
N GLY A 123 5.35 -26.87 19.47
CA GLY A 123 5.88 -25.99 18.43
C GLY A 123 7.23 -25.41 18.81
N GLN A 124 7.85 -24.70 17.87
CA GLN A 124 9.13 -24.04 18.03
C GLN A 124 8.98 -22.52 18.00
N VAL A 125 9.93 -21.85 18.67
CA VAL A 125 9.93 -20.39 18.83
C VAL A 125 11.16 -19.77 18.18
N PHE A 126 10.96 -18.76 17.34
CA PHE A 126 11.98 -17.80 16.98
C PHE A 126 11.97 -16.63 17.96
N TYR A 127 13.11 -16.35 18.56
CA TYR A 127 13.34 -15.16 19.38
C TYR A 127 14.33 -14.24 18.67
N LEU A 128 13.83 -13.19 18.02
CA LEU A 128 14.66 -12.24 17.31
C LEU A 128 15.22 -11.19 18.26
N TYR A 129 16.55 -11.13 18.34
CA TYR A 129 17.30 -10.19 19.17
C TYR A 129 18.46 -9.60 18.37
N ASN A 130 18.41 -8.31 18.04
CA ASN A 130 19.33 -7.73 17.04
C ASN A 130 20.61 -7.12 17.63
N HIS A 131 21.06 -7.58 18.83
CA HIS A 131 22.31 -7.15 19.44
C HIS A 131 23.24 -8.33 19.68
N VAL A 132 24.21 -8.52 18.78
CA VAL A 132 25.13 -9.67 18.83
C VAL A 132 25.95 -9.74 20.12
N SER A 133 26.31 -8.57 20.71
CA SER A 133 27.11 -8.52 21.95
C SER A 133 26.45 -9.25 23.13
N ASN A 134 25.13 -9.22 23.20
CA ASN A 134 24.38 -9.73 24.34
C ASN A 134 23.53 -10.95 24.04
N ILE A 135 23.54 -11.45 22.78
CA ILE A 135 22.65 -12.51 22.33
C ILE A 135 22.79 -13.80 23.14
N TYR A 136 24.04 -14.18 23.53
CA TYR A 136 24.31 -15.35 24.36
C TYR A 136 23.76 -15.20 25.78
N SER A 137 23.80 -13.99 26.35
CA SER A 137 23.20 -13.69 27.65
C SER A 137 21.68 -13.84 27.61
N VAL A 138 21.04 -13.36 26.56
CA VAL A 138 19.60 -13.52 26.36
C VAL A 138 19.25 -15.01 26.21
N ALA A 139 20.00 -15.75 25.40
CA ALA A 139 19.80 -17.19 25.23
C ALA A 139 19.94 -17.96 26.55
N LYS A 140 20.96 -17.61 27.36
CA LYS A 140 21.15 -18.20 28.69
C LYS A 140 20.00 -17.89 29.63
N ASN A 141 19.48 -16.66 29.59
CA ASN A 141 18.31 -16.28 30.41
C ASN A 141 17.08 -17.08 30.02
N ILE A 142 16.85 -17.28 28.72
CA ILE A 142 15.74 -18.08 28.19
C ILE A 142 15.95 -19.56 28.59
N GLN A 143 17.16 -20.11 28.44
CA GLN A 143 17.49 -21.48 28.87
C GLN A 143 17.21 -21.70 30.38
N ASN A 144 17.55 -20.71 31.21
CA ASN A 144 17.28 -20.79 32.65
C ASN A 144 15.77 -20.74 32.96
N MET A 145 14.96 -20.09 32.14
CA MET A 145 13.48 -20.08 32.28
C MET A 145 12.85 -21.41 31.87
N PHE A 146 13.48 -22.12 30.95
CA PHE A 146 13.00 -23.38 30.37
C PHE A 146 14.12 -24.43 30.35
N PRO A 147 14.46 -25.04 31.50
CA PRO A 147 15.56 -26.02 31.58
C PRO A 147 15.40 -27.22 30.66
N ASP A 148 14.17 -27.64 30.43
CA ASP A 148 13.83 -28.81 29.61
C ASP A 148 13.85 -28.51 28.09
N ALA A 149 13.83 -27.25 27.69
CA ALA A 149 13.87 -26.85 26.30
C ALA A 149 15.30 -26.54 25.86
N LYS A 150 15.69 -26.97 24.68
CA LYS A 150 17.02 -26.67 24.12
C LYS A 150 16.99 -25.36 23.36
N VAL A 151 17.88 -24.44 23.70
CA VAL A 151 18.03 -23.12 23.10
C VAL A 151 19.27 -23.09 22.21
N ALA A 152 19.10 -22.69 20.95
CA ALA A 152 20.18 -22.42 20.01
C ALA A 152 20.37 -20.92 19.78
N VAL A 153 21.56 -20.53 19.34
CA VAL A 153 21.90 -19.16 18.97
C VAL A 153 22.40 -19.13 17.53
N ALA A 154 21.91 -18.15 16.72
CA ALA A 154 22.41 -17.92 15.37
C ALA A 154 22.51 -16.43 15.05
N HIS A 155 23.70 -15.96 14.64
CA HIS A 155 23.91 -14.55 14.28
C HIS A 155 24.97 -14.39 13.18
N GLY A 156 24.94 -13.25 12.48
CA GLY A 156 25.76 -13.01 11.29
C GLY A 156 27.28 -12.95 11.48
N ARG A 157 27.77 -13.00 12.74
CA ARG A 157 29.22 -13.08 13.02
C ARG A 157 29.73 -14.51 13.25
N MET A 158 28.84 -15.51 13.26
CA MET A 158 29.22 -16.92 13.32
C MET A 158 29.76 -17.37 11.95
N ASP A 159 30.50 -18.47 11.95
CA ASP A 159 30.88 -19.12 10.69
C ASP A 159 29.64 -19.57 9.94
N LYS A 160 29.69 -19.47 8.61
CA LYS A 160 28.54 -19.82 7.76
C LYS A 160 28.11 -21.28 7.92
N ASN A 161 29.07 -22.18 8.14
CA ASN A 161 28.78 -23.60 8.32
C ASN A 161 28.07 -23.85 9.65
N ASP A 162 28.46 -23.10 10.71
CA ASP A 162 27.84 -23.21 12.04
C ASP A 162 26.40 -22.68 12.00
N ILE A 163 26.16 -21.55 11.30
CA ILE A 163 24.81 -21.02 11.10
C ILE A 163 23.95 -22.07 10.38
N GLU A 164 24.46 -22.61 9.28
CA GLU A 164 23.75 -23.60 8.47
C GLU A 164 23.43 -24.86 9.29
N GLN A 165 24.40 -25.37 10.03
CA GLN A 165 24.18 -26.54 10.89
C GLN A 165 23.16 -26.26 12.00
N THR A 166 23.24 -25.09 12.64
CA THR A 166 22.27 -24.67 13.66
C THR A 166 20.85 -24.59 13.09
N MET A 167 20.68 -24.08 11.87
CA MET A 167 19.37 -23.98 11.22
C MET A 167 18.82 -25.35 10.84
N ILE A 168 19.67 -26.27 10.37
CA ILE A 168 19.29 -27.66 10.08
C ILE A 168 18.86 -28.39 11.35
N ASP A 169 19.65 -28.23 12.44
CA ASP A 169 19.34 -28.84 13.72
C ASP A 169 18.05 -28.29 14.33
N PHE A 170 17.75 -27.00 14.10
CA PHE A 170 16.47 -26.39 14.47
C PHE A 170 15.30 -26.92 13.63
N GLU A 171 15.47 -27.08 12.32
CA GLU A 171 14.46 -27.69 11.45
C GLU A 171 14.16 -29.14 11.83
N GLN A 172 15.18 -29.90 12.33
CA GLN A 172 15.05 -31.27 12.79
C GLN A 172 14.52 -31.40 14.23
N ASP A 173 13.94 -30.33 14.81
CA ASP A 173 13.42 -30.27 16.18
C ASP A 173 14.45 -30.58 17.29
N LYS A 174 15.76 -30.50 17.01
CA LYS A 174 16.79 -30.69 18.01
C LYS A 174 16.84 -29.54 19.03
N TYR A 175 16.36 -28.37 18.59
CA TYR A 175 16.21 -27.16 19.40
C TYR A 175 14.76 -26.68 19.34
N GLN A 176 14.18 -26.28 20.46
CA GLN A 176 12.83 -25.77 20.56
C GLN A 176 12.77 -24.25 20.45
N ILE A 177 13.86 -23.58 20.80
CA ILE A 177 13.96 -22.11 20.76
C ILE A 177 15.21 -21.71 20.01
N LEU A 178 15.07 -20.82 19.02
CA LEU A 178 16.20 -20.23 18.33
C LEU A 178 16.26 -18.73 18.60
N VAL A 179 17.30 -18.30 19.32
CA VAL A 179 17.63 -16.89 19.52
C VAL A 179 18.51 -16.43 18.37
N CYS A 180 18.04 -15.48 17.57
CA CYS A 180 18.75 -15.10 16.36
C CYS A 180 18.68 -13.61 16.05
N THR A 181 19.57 -13.15 15.19
CA THR A 181 19.48 -11.84 14.56
C THR A 181 18.63 -11.92 13.28
N THR A 182 18.59 -10.86 12.46
CA THR A 182 17.87 -10.80 11.19
C THR A 182 18.33 -11.81 10.11
N ILE A 183 19.27 -12.69 10.40
CA ILE A 183 19.69 -13.75 9.48
C ILE A 183 18.56 -14.68 9.05
N ILE A 184 17.47 -14.78 9.84
CA ILE A 184 16.28 -15.56 9.50
C ILE A 184 15.53 -15.03 8.27
N GLU A 185 15.83 -13.83 7.80
CA GLU A 185 15.30 -13.29 6.55
C GLU A 185 15.77 -14.10 5.32
N THR A 186 16.73 -15.02 5.46
CA THR A 186 17.37 -15.75 4.36
C THR A 186 16.55 -16.85 3.68
N GLY A 187 15.24 -16.95 3.93
CA GLY A 187 14.36 -17.78 3.12
C GLY A 187 14.19 -19.23 3.55
N LEU A 188 14.72 -19.64 4.72
CA LEU A 188 14.53 -20.97 5.26
C LEU A 188 13.06 -21.22 5.66
N ASP A 189 12.56 -22.40 5.35
CA ASP A 189 11.20 -22.83 5.65
C ASP A 189 11.20 -23.82 6.82
N ILE A 190 10.94 -23.33 8.04
CA ILE A 190 10.88 -24.16 9.23
C ILE A 190 9.43 -24.40 9.61
N ALA A 191 8.99 -25.59 9.31
CA ALA A 191 7.59 -25.98 9.34
C ALA A 191 6.94 -25.91 10.73
N ASN A 192 7.72 -26.17 11.81
CA ASN A 192 7.21 -26.27 13.16
C ASN A 192 7.38 -24.98 13.98
N ALA A 193 8.06 -23.95 13.42
CA ALA A 193 8.20 -22.65 14.04
C ALA A 193 6.94 -21.81 13.81
N ASN A 194 6.06 -21.80 14.81
CA ASN A 194 4.77 -21.11 14.72
C ASN A 194 4.67 -19.86 15.60
N THR A 195 5.69 -19.59 16.42
CA THR A 195 5.76 -18.36 17.22
C THR A 195 7.04 -17.59 16.92
N MET A 196 6.85 -16.29 16.59
CA MET A 196 7.90 -15.30 16.40
C MET A 196 7.82 -14.27 17.52
N ILE A 197 8.91 -14.06 18.23
CA ILE A 197 9.07 -12.97 19.20
C ILE A 197 10.13 -12.01 18.65
N ILE A 198 9.80 -10.74 18.55
CA ILE A 198 10.72 -9.70 18.07
C ILE A 198 10.97 -8.70 19.19
N ASP A 199 12.17 -8.71 19.70
CA ASP A 199 12.60 -7.76 20.74
C ASP A 199 12.96 -6.41 20.12
N ASP A 200 12.74 -5.30 20.86
CA ASP A 200 12.93 -3.92 20.35
C ASP A 200 12.28 -3.70 18.99
N ALA A 201 11.04 -4.15 18.81
CA ALA A 201 10.33 -4.15 17.52
C ALA A 201 10.17 -2.74 16.93
N ASP A 202 10.18 -1.70 17.75
CA ASP A 202 10.12 -0.30 17.33
C ASP A 202 11.32 0.16 16.50
N ARG A 203 12.43 -0.54 16.54
CA ARG A 203 13.65 -0.26 15.79
C ARG A 203 13.62 -0.79 14.35
N PHE A 204 12.68 -1.66 14.02
CA PHE A 204 12.58 -2.28 12.70
C PHE A 204 11.72 -1.45 11.74
N GLY A 205 12.05 -1.52 10.45
CA GLY A 205 11.21 -0.97 9.38
C GLY A 205 9.94 -1.79 9.18
N LEU A 206 8.87 -1.17 8.67
CA LEU A 206 7.58 -1.84 8.48
C LEU A 206 7.70 -3.02 7.52
N SER A 207 8.36 -2.84 6.37
CA SER A 207 8.62 -3.91 5.40
C SER A 207 9.44 -5.05 6.00
N GLN A 208 10.41 -4.74 6.87
CA GLN A 208 11.24 -5.74 7.55
C GLN A 208 10.42 -6.55 8.55
N LEU A 209 9.60 -5.89 9.39
CA LEU A 209 8.68 -6.57 10.31
C LEU A 209 7.73 -7.51 9.56
N TYR A 210 7.24 -7.07 8.40
CA TYR A 210 6.35 -7.90 7.57
C TYR A 210 7.06 -9.15 7.04
N GLN A 211 8.29 -9.02 6.56
CA GLN A 211 9.10 -10.15 6.07
C GLN A 211 9.45 -11.14 7.20
N ILE A 212 9.87 -10.62 8.36
CA ILE A 212 10.21 -11.44 9.54
C ILE A 212 8.96 -12.17 10.04
N ARG A 213 7.83 -11.47 10.18
CA ARG A 213 6.55 -12.09 10.54
C ARG A 213 6.18 -13.23 9.59
N GLY A 214 6.40 -13.05 8.31
CA GLY A 214 6.12 -14.07 7.29
C GLY A 214 6.99 -15.33 7.35
N ARG A 215 7.96 -15.40 8.27
CA ARG A 215 8.79 -16.59 8.49
C ARG A 215 8.10 -17.66 9.33
N VAL A 216 7.02 -17.31 10.04
CA VAL A 216 6.15 -18.26 10.74
C VAL A 216 4.81 -18.42 10.02
N GLY A 217 4.01 -19.43 10.40
CA GLY A 217 2.67 -19.63 9.83
C GLY A 217 2.67 -20.11 8.38
N ARG A 218 3.56 -21.03 8.04
CA ARG A 218 3.65 -21.59 6.69
C ARG A 218 2.85 -22.89 6.49
N ARG A 219 2.28 -23.40 7.58
CA ARG A 219 1.42 -24.60 7.58
C ARG A 219 0.05 -24.29 8.20
N GLU A 220 -0.76 -25.32 8.40
CA GLU A 220 -2.14 -25.23 8.91
C GLU A 220 -2.27 -24.77 10.37
N LYS A 221 -1.18 -24.83 11.17
CA LYS A 221 -1.19 -24.37 12.56
C LYS A 221 -1.28 -22.85 12.62
N ILE A 222 -2.13 -22.30 13.49
CA ILE A 222 -2.20 -20.87 13.77
C ILE A 222 -0.85 -20.39 14.33
N ALA A 223 -0.28 -19.37 13.68
CA ALA A 223 0.98 -18.78 14.08
C ALA A 223 0.79 -17.42 14.77
N TYR A 224 1.74 -17.08 15.59
CA TYR A 224 1.76 -15.88 16.41
C TYR A 224 3.02 -15.07 16.19
N CYS A 225 2.87 -13.74 16.14
CA CYS A 225 3.99 -12.81 16.10
C CYS A 225 3.83 -11.78 17.22
N TYR A 226 4.79 -11.76 18.14
CA TYR A 226 4.80 -10.85 19.28
C TYR A 226 5.88 -9.80 19.07
N LEU A 227 5.46 -8.54 18.95
CA LEU A 227 6.29 -7.37 18.79
C LEU A 227 6.51 -6.75 20.18
N LEU A 228 7.69 -6.94 20.75
CA LEU A 228 8.00 -6.47 22.08
C LEU A 228 8.64 -5.08 22.03
N VAL A 229 8.18 -4.18 22.87
CA VAL A 229 8.73 -2.85 23.09
C VAL A 229 9.21 -2.72 24.53
N GLN A 230 10.26 -1.95 24.76
CA GLN A 230 10.79 -1.79 26.13
C GLN A 230 9.76 -1.07 27.01
N PRO A 231 9.56 -1.54 28.27
CA PRO A 231 8.69 -0.88 29.22
C PRO A 231 9.08 0.59 29.41
N GLN A 232 8.09 1.47 29.52
CA GLN A 232 8.28 2.91 29.77
C GLN A 232 9.07 3.67 28.69
N LYS A 233 9.35 3.04 27.55
CA LYS A 233 9.99 3.72 26.43
C LYS A 233 8.96 4.53 25.65
N GLU A 234 9.17 5.83 25.54
CA GLU A 234 8.40 6.66 24.61
C GLU A 234 8.73 6.27 23.16
N LEU A 235 7.71 5.84 22.43
CA LEU A 235 7.86 5.50 21.04
C LEU A 235 7.79 6.77 20.19
N THR A 236 8.65 6.88 19.20
CA THR A 236 8.51 7.93 18.18
C THR A 236 7.19 7.77 17.44
N GLU A 237 6.62 8.86 16.93
CA GLU A 237 5.39 8.83 16.15
C GLU A 237 5.47 7.85 14.95
N GLN A 238 6.61 7.83 14.27
CA GLN A 238 6.86 6.91 13.17
C GLN A 238 6.90 5.43 13.62
N ALA A 239 7.50 5.14 14.79
CA ALA A 239 7.51 3.79 15.34
C ALA A 239 6.09 3.35 15.70
N HIS A 240 5.30 4.24 16.32
CA HIS A 240 3.90 3.97 16.63
C HIS A 240 3.08 3.67 15.38
N LYS A 241 3.21 4.48 14.32
CA LYS A 241 2.54 4.28 13.03
C LYS A 241 2.92 2.93 12.39
N ARG A 242 4.21 2.53 12.46
CA ARG A 242 4.67 1.22 11.92
C ARG A 242 4.11 0.04 12.68
N LEU A 243 4.16 0.09 14.03
CA LEU A 243 3.63 -0.99 14.88
C LEU A 243 2.11 -1.12 14.76
N LYS A 244 1.39 0.00 14.62
CA LYS A 244 -0.05 0.00 14.33
C LYS A 244 -0.33 -0.65 12.98
N ALA A 245 0.38 -0.24 11.93
CA ALA A 245 0.20 -0.76 10.58
C ALA A 245 0.44 -2.28 10.49
N ILE A 246 1.52 -2.81 11.09
CA ILE A 246 1.80 -4.25 11.05
C ILE A 246 0.76 -5.07 11.81
N LYS A 247 0.12 -4.50 12.83
CA LYS A 247 -0.98 -5.11 13.56
C LYS A 247 -2.28 -5.13 12.75
N GLU A 248 -2.54 -4.09 11.96
CA GLU A 248 -3.74 -3.97 11.12
C GLU A 248 -3.65 -4.88 9.87
N PHE A 249 -2.49 -4.93 9.21
CA PHE A 249 -2.30 -5.73 7.99
C PHE A 249 -2.06 -7.21 8.31
N THR A 250 -3.09 -7.91 8.79
CA THR A 250 -3.03 -9.34 9.13
C THR A 250 -3.36 -10.25 7.95
N SER A 251 -4.14 -9.76 6.97
CA SER A 251 -4.55 -10.55 5.82
C SER A 251 -3.34 -11.00 4.97
N LEU A 252 -3.43 -12.22 4.45
CA LEU A 252 -2.44 -12.75 3.50
C LEU A 252 -2.47 -11.90 2.21
N GLY A 253 -1.32 -11.69 1.58
CA GLY A 253 -1.22 -10.85 0.38
C GLY A 253 -1.11 -9.33 0.65
N SER A 254 -1.07 -8.89 1.91
CA SER A 254 -1.00 -7.46 2.26
C SER A 254 0.34 -6.78 1.91
N GLY A 255 1.30 -7.46 1.30
CA GLY A 255 2.64 -6.92 1.03
C GLY A 255 2.65 -5.60 0.27
N TYR A 256 1.77 -5.46 -0.72
CA TYR A 256 1.61 -4.20 -1.47
C TYR A 256 1.08 -3.07 -0.57
N LYS A 257 0.04 -3.34 0.24
CA LYS A 257 -0.53 -2.37 1.20
C LYS A 257 0.51 -1.94 2.25
N VAL A 258 1.31 -2.88 2.72
CA VAL A 258 2.43 -2.63 3.65
C VAL A 258 3.47 -1.72 3.00
N ALA A 259 3.85 -1.96 1.75
CA ALA A 259 4.81 -1.14 1.02
C ALA A 259 4.30 0.28 0.78
N MET A 260 3.02 0.44 0.42
CA MET A 260 2.39 1.75 0.30
C MET A 260 2.35 2.50 1.64
N ARG A 261 2.01 1.80 2.72
CA ARG A 261 2.00 2.39 4.07
C ARG A 261 3.39 2.76 4.56
N ASP A 262 4.40 1.92 4.27
CA ASP A 262 5.81 2.23 4.59
C ASP A 262 6.28 3.50 3.87
N LEU A 263 5.87 3.65 2.59
CA LEU A 263 6.11 4.84 1.78
C LEU A 263 5.52 6.10 2.44
N THR A 264 4.27 6.03 2.86
CA THR A 264 3.56 7.14 3.52
C THR A 264 4.18 7.49 4.89
N ILE A 265 4.60 6.49 5.68
CA ILE A 265 5.19 6.71 7.02
C ILE A 265 6.59 7.34 6.94
N ARG A 266 7.40 6.92 5.96
CA ARG A 266 8.76 7.48 5.76
C ARG A 266 8.73 8.90 5.24
N GLY A 267 7.62 9.32 4.64
CA GLY A 267 7.56 10.54 3.85
C GLY A 267 8.29 10.37 2.52
N ALA A 268 7.85 11.13 1.53
CA ALA A 268 8.41 11.02 0.18
C ALA A 268 9.86 11.57 0.07
N GLY A 269 10.32 12.33 1.05
CA GLY A 269 11.63 12.95 1.07
C GLY A 269 12.83 12.02 1.16
N ASP A 270 12.63 10.87 1.80
CA ASP A 270 13.71 9.89 2.00
C ASP A 270 14.05 9.09 0.71
N MET A 271 13.22 9.21 -0.34
CA MET A 271 13.32 8.39 -1.54
C MET A 271 14.09 9.02 -2.70
N LEU A 272 14.17 10.33 -2.74
CA LEU A 272 14.71 11.09 -3.89
C LEU A 272 15.92 11.95 -3.51
N GLY A 273 16.36 11.86 -2.27
CA GLY A 273 17.46 12.64 -1.72
C GLY A 273 17.00 13.92 -0.99
N PRO A 274 17.84 14.45 -0.12
CA PRO A 274 17.48 15.54 0.79
C PRO A 274 17.06 16.85 0.10
N GLN A 275 17.39 17.03 -1.18
CA GLN A 275 17.04 18.24 -1.94
C GLN A 275 15.58 18.25 -2.44
N GLN A 276 14.89 17.11 -2.46
CA GLN A 276 13.51 16.98 -2.95
C GLN A 276 12.49 16.67 -1.85
N ALA A 277 12.96 16.47 -0.62
CA ALA A 277 12.15 16.12 0.52
C ALA A 277 11.03 17.15 0.80
N GLY A 278 11.37 18.44 0.84
CA GLY A 278 10.41 19.50 1.11
C GLY A 278 9.33 19.67 0.04
N PHE A 279 9.68 19.45 -1.23
CA PHE A 279 8.74 19.66 -2.34
C PHE A 279 7.58 18.65 -2.33
N ILE A 280 7.84 17.40 -1.93
CA ILE A 280 6.82 16.35 -1.91
C ILE A 280 5.91 16.47 -0.68
N ASP A 281 6.47 16.94 0.44
CA ASP A 281 5.67 17.22 1.63
C ASP A 281 4.71 18.42 1.40
N ASP A 282 5.11 19.39 0.57
CA ASP A 282 4.28 20.54 0.22
C ASP A 282 3.23 20.24 -0.86
N VAL A 283 3.57 19.41 -1.83
CA VAL A 283 2.72 19.14 -3.02
C VAL A 283 1.88 17.88 -2.87
N GLY A 284 2.29 16.98 -2.00
CA GLY A 284 1.69 15.65 -1.82
C GLY A 284 2.21 14.61 -2.84
N LEU A 285 2.22 13.37 -2.40
CA LEU A 285 2.77 12.24 -3.18
C LEU A 285 2.03 12.03 -4.51
N ASP A 286 0.70 12.17 -4.52
CA ASP A 286 -0.13 11.91 -5.70
C ASP A 286 0.16 12.90 -6.84
N LEU A 287 0.24 14.20 -6.52
CA LEU A 287 0.54 15.24 -7.51
C LEU A 287 1.98 15.12 -8.01
N TYR A 288 2.93 14.78 -7.12
CA TYR A 288 4.31 14.51 -7.52
C TYR A 288 4.40 13.33 -8.52
N LEU A 289 3.69 12.23 -8.27
CA LEU A 289 3.65 11.07 -9.17
C LEU A 289 3.04 11.43 -10.53
N GLU A 290 2.00 12.24 -10.55
CA GLU A 290 1.36 12.72 -11.78
C GLU A 290 2.29 13.62 -12.61
N MET A 291 2.97 14.57 -11.96
CA MET A 291 3.98 15.42 -12.61
C MET A 291 5.15 14.59 -13.16
N LEU A 292 5.63 13.60 -12.41
CA LEU A 292 6.73 12.73 -12.82
C LEU A 292 6.31 11.85 -14.01
N ALA A 293 5.11 11.29 -13.98
CA ALA A 293 4.55 10.51 -15.10
C ALA A 293 4.44 11.36 -16.38
N SER A 294 4.01 12.61 -16.26
CA SER A 294 3.92 13.56 -17.38
C SER A 294 5.30 13.89 -17.96
N ALA A 295 6.27 14.19 -17.09
CA ALA A 295 7.65 14.49 -17.53
C ALA A 295 8.34 13.30 -18.20
N ILE A 296 8.05 12.07 -17.77
CA ILE A 296 8.58 10.85 -18.39
C ILE A 296 7.96 10.64 -19.78
N LYS A 297 6.63 10.83 -19.94
CA LYS A 297 5.94 10.74 -21.23
C LYS A 297 6.53 11.75 -22.21
N GLU A 298 6.78 12.98 -21.76
CA GLU A 298 7.41 14.04 -22.54
C GLU A 298 8.82 13.64 -23.04
N LYS A 299 9.67 13.12 -22.14
CA LYS A 299 11.01 12.63 -22.51
C LYS A 299 11.01 11.41 -23.43
N GLN A 300 9.96 10.59 -23.39
CA GLN A 300 9.79 9.44 -24.27
C GLN A 300 9.23 9.82 -25.65
N GLY A 301 8.92 11.11 -25.90
CA GLY A 301 8.33 11.59 -27.15
C GLY A 301 6.91 11.04 -27.37
N LYS A 302 6.28 10.49 -26.34
CA LYS A 302 4.89 10.06 -26.41
C LYS A 302 4.01 11.31 -26.26
N PRO A 303 2.92 11.44 -27.07
CA PRO A 303 1.99 12.54 -26.86
C PRO A 303 1.55 12.48 -25.40
N ILE A 304 1.75 13.57 -24.69
CA ILE A 304 1.06 13.77 -23.43
C ILE A 304 -0.39 13.76 -23.86
N GLU A 305 -1.15 12.73 -23.49
CA GLU A 305 -2.59 12.88 -23.42
C GLU A 305 -2.77 14.04 -22.44
N ASN A 306 -2.85 15.26 -22.98
CA ASN A 306 -3.53 16.32 -22.28
C ASN A 306 -4.87 15.67 -21.95
N LYS A 307 -5.08 15.22 -20.70
CA LYS A 307 -6.42 15.12 -20.17
C LYS A 307 -7.04 16.40 -20.67
N LYS A 308 -8.04 16.29 -21.58
CA LYS A 308 -8.84 17.41 -22.07
C LYS A 308 -8.86 18.35 -20.90
N ASN A 309 -8.53 19.64 -21.11
CA ASN A 309 -8.58 20.64 -20.05
C ASN A 309 -9.92 20.44 -19.35
N ASP A 310 -9.93 19.54 -18.35
CA ASP A 310 -11.14 19.25 -17.59
C ASP A 310 -11.43 20.57 -16.91
N LYS A 311 -12.50 21.21 -17.33
CA LYS A 311 -12.94 22.43 -16.70
C LYS A 311 -13.23 22.05 -15.25
N VAL A 312 -12.55 22.64 -14.32
CA VAL A 312 -12.80 22.42 -12.90
C VAL A 312 -13.92 23.37 -12.48
N ALA A 313 -14.93 22.84 -11.80
CA ALA A 313 -15.96 23.67 -11.20
C ALA A 313 -15.30 24.64 -10.21
N GLN A 314 -15.44 25.95 -10.46
CA GLN A 314 -14.94 26.98 -9.53
C GLN A 314 -15.92 27.22 -8.36
N VAL A 315 -16.59 26.14 -7.93
CA VAL A 315 -17.43 26.05 -6.73
C VAL A 315 -16.80 24.97 -5.86
N GLN A 316 -16.38 25.29 -4.66
CA GLN A 316 -15.78 24.33 -3.74
C GLN A 316 -16.72 23.98 -2.60
N LEU A 317 -17.12 22.74 -2.54
CA LEU A 317 -17.86 22.18 -1.42
C LEU A 317 -16.86 21.64 -0.39
N SER A 318 -17.03 22.01 0.87
CA SER A 318 -16.13 21.60 1.97
C SER A 318 -16.52 20.22 2.54
N GLY A 319 -16.61 19.20 1.66
CA GLY A 319 -16.92 17.84 2.06
C GLY A 319 -15.74 17.15 2.73
N TYR A 320 -16.02 16.35 3.78
CA TYR A 320 -15.04 15.49 4.44
C TYR A 320 -15.72 14.26 5.04
N ILE A 321 -14.94 13.23 5.38
CA ILE A 321 -15.47 12.01 6.00
C ILE A 321 -15.27 12.10 7.52
N PRO A 322 -16.35 12.31 8.30
CA PRO A 322 -16.25 12.43 9.74
C PRO A 322 -15.92 11.08 10.41
N LYS A 323 -15.24 11.12 11.56
CA LYS A 323 -14.92 9.91 12.35
C LYS A 323 -16.14 9.10 12.76
N LYS A 324 -17.29 9.75 12.90
CA LYS A 324 -18.58 9.07 13.23
C LYS A 324 -19.11 8.21 12.09
N PHE A 325 -18.72 8.49 10.85
CA PHE A 325 -19.15 7.71 9.68
C PHE A 325 -18.28 6.48 9.48
N THR A 326 -16.97 6.61 9.57
CA THR A 326 -16.03 5.51 9.69
C THR A 326 -14.79 5.95 10.47
N ASP A 327 -14.35 5.12 11.42
CA ASP A 327 -13.14 5.35 12.21
C ASP A 327 -11.88 4.82 11.50
N ASN A 328 -12.08 3.99 10.47
CA ASN A 328 -10.99 3.35 9.74
C ASN A 328 -10.45 4.31 8.67
N ASP A 329 -9.21 4.77 8.84
CA ASP A 329 -8.55 5.64 7.87
C ASP A 329 -8.36 4.97 6.49
N GLY A 330 -8.31 3.63 6.43
CA GLY A 330 -8.26 2.86 5.18
C GLY A 330 -9.54 3.01 4.37
N ASP A 331 -10.72 2.90 5.01
CA ASP A 331 -12.02 3.04 4.35
C ASP A 331 -12.22 4.48 3.86
N LYS A 332 -11.80 5.48 4.67
CA LYS A 332 -11.82 6.89 4.23
C LYS A 332 -11.02 7.10 2.97
N LEU A 333 -9.78 6.58 2.95
CA LEU A 333 -8.90 6.71 1.81
C LEU A 333 -9.48 6.00 0.58
N GLU A 334 -10.09 4.82 0.76
CA GLU A 334 -10.74 4.08 -0.33
C GLU A 334 -11.90 4.88 -0.93
N ILE A 335 -12.75 5.49 -0.08
CA ILE A 335 -13.86 6.33 -0.54
C ILE A 335 -13.34 7.54 -1.34
N TYR A 336 -12.35 8.28 -0.81
CA TYR A 336 -11.75 9.42 -1.53
C TYR A 336 -11.12 9.00 -2.86
N GLN A 337 -10.38 7.90 -2.89
CA GLN A 337 -9.73 7.40 -4.11
C GLN A 337 -10.74 6.94 -5.15
N HIS A 338 -11.81 6.28 -4.71
CA HIS A 338 -12.85 5.82 -5.63
C HIS A 338 -13.60 7.00 -6.26
N ILE A 339 -14.03 7.97 -5.45
CA ILE A 339 -14.67 9.20 -5.96
C ILE A 339 -13.76 9.92 -6.97
N LYS A 340 -12.44 10.02 -6.66
CA LYS A 340 -11.48 10.67 -7.57
C LYS A 340 -11.31 9.93 -8.89
N LYS A 341 -11.28 8.59 -8.85
CA LYS A 341 -11.04 7.73 -10.03
C LYS A 341 -12.26 7.49 -10.89
N THR A 342 -13.45 7.73 -10.38
CA THR A 342 -14.71 7.57 -11.12
C THR A 342 -14.73 8.45 -12.36
N GLU A 343 -15.00 7.86 -13.52
CA GLU A 343 -14.98 8.52 -14.83
C GLU A 343 -16.38 8.81 -15.39
N SER A 344 -17.44 8.28 -14.76
CA SER A 344 -18.82 8.50 -15.19
C SER A 344 -19.76 8.82 -14.04
N LEU A 345 -20.81 9.60 -14.34
CA LEU A 345 -21.86 9.93 -13.37
C LEU A 345 -22.60 8.68 -12.87
N THR A 346 -22.85 7.73 -13.77
CA THR A 346 -23.54 6.46 -13.45
C THR A 346 -22.76 5.65 -12.40
N GLU A 347 -21.45 5.50 -12.62
CA GLU A 347 -20.56 4.81 -11.68
C GLU A 347 -20.52 5.53 -10.33
N LEU A 348 -20.52 6.87 -10.33
CA LEU A 348 -20.54 7.66 -9.10
C LEU A 348 -21.81 7.43 -8.28
N ILE A 349 -22.97 7.38 -8.93
CA ILE A 349 -24.26 7.13 -8.29
C ILE A 349 -24.34 5.70 -7.73
N GLU A 350 -23.85 4.71 -8.50
CA GLU A 350 -23.79 3.33 -8.00
C GLU A 350 -22.85 3.19 -6.80
N TYR A 351 -21.74 3.91 -6.82
CA TYR A 351 -20.81 3.90 -5.71
C TYR A 351 -21.37 4.61 -4.48
N GLU A 352 -22.08 5.74 -4.65
CA GLU A 352 -22.79 6.43 -3.55
C GLU A 352 -23.77 5.48 -2.84
N LYS A 353 -24.57 4.71 -3.59
CA LYS A 353 -25.46 3.68 -3.04
C LYS A 353 -24.72 2.58 -2.30
N ARG A 354 -23.62 2.10 -2.87
CA ARG A 354 -22.78 1.08 -2.22
C ARG A 354 -22.19 1.56 -0.90
N VAL A 355 -21.75 2.82 -0.83
CA VAL A 355 -21.24 3.44 0.40
C VAL A 355 -22.37 3.54 1.44
N GLU A 356 -23.59 3.88 1.03
CA GLU A 356 -24.76 3.91 1.92
C GLU A 356 -25.14 2.51 2.44
N ASP A 357 -25.06 1.49 1.59
CA ASP A 357 -25.30 0.08 1.99
C ASP A 357 -24.26 -0.43 2.99
N LEU A 358 -22.99 -0.02 2.84
CA LEU A 358 -21.89 -0.51 3.68
C LEU A 358 -21.79 0.21 5.02
N PHE A 359 -22.01 1.53 5.04
CA PHE A 359 -21.75 2.38 6.19
C PHE A 359 -23.03 3.00 6.80
N GLY A 360 -24.18 2.77 6.17
CA GLY A 360 -25.46 3.37 6.59
C GLY A 360 -25.66 4.78 6.01
N HIS A 361 -26.59 5.51 6.62
CA HIS A 361 -26.99 6.84 6.13
C HIS A 361 -25.81 7.79 5.94
N ILE A 362 -25.68 8.35 4.73
CA ILE A 362 -24.57 9.26 4.36
C ILE A 362 -24.79 10.64 4.97
N PRO A 363 -23.89 11.12 5.85
CA PRO A 363 -23.98 12.47 6.41
C PRO A 363 -23.73 13.54 5.34
N ASN A 364 -24.23 14.75 5.59
CA ASN A 364 -24.13 15.87 4.64
C ASN A 364 -22.68 16.18 4.23
N GLU A 365 -21.73 16.03 5.13
CA GLU A 365 -20.30 16.28 4.86
C GLU A 365 -19.74 15.28 3.84
N VAL A 366 -20.16 14.03 3.88
CA VAL A 366 -19.76 13.00 2.91
C VAL A 366 -20.53 13.18 1.60
N LYS A 367 -21.82 13.55 1.66
CA LYS A 367 -22.63 13.84 0.48
C LYS A 367 -22.03 14.96 -0.36
N GLN A 368 -21.49 16.00 0.27
CA GLN A 368 -20.80 17.09 -0.42
C GLN A 368 -19.59 16.63 -1.25
N LEU A 369 -18.91 15.53 -0.88
CA LEU A 369 -17.84 14.96 -1.71
C LEU A 369 -18.37 14.39 -3.03
N PHE A 370 -19.48 13.68 -2.97
CA PHE A 370 -20.16 13.16 -4.18
C PHE A 370 -20.72 14.31 -5.03
N GLU A 371 -21.34 15.30 -4.40
CA GLU A 371 -21.86 16.50 -5.07
C GLU A 371 -20.76 17.28 -5.78
N GLN A 372 -19.57 17.46 -5.14
CA GLN A 372 -18.43 18.10 -5.79
C GLN A 372 -18.03 17.37 -7.08
N LYS A 373 -17.96 16.03 -7.04
CA LYS A 373 -17.63 15.24 -8.24
C LYS A 373 -18.70 15.34 -9.32
N LYS A 374 -19.99 15.42 -8.94
CA LYS A 374 -21.10 15.67 -9.87
C LYS A 374 -20.96 17.02 -10.55
N LEU A 375 -20.56 18.08 -9.80
CA LEU A 375 -20.28 19.40 -10.38
C LEU A 375 -19.14 19.35 -11.40
N ASP A 376 -18.08 18.60 -11.13
CA ASP A 376 -16.95 18.43 -12.05
C ASP A 376 -17.37 17.72 -13.35
N PHE A 377 -18.23 16.71 -13.27
CA PHE A 377 -18.81 16.08 -14.47
C PHE A 377 -19.68 17.04 -15.25
N PHE A 378 -20.57 17.78 -14.59
CA PHE A 378 -21.46 18.73 -15.22
C PHE A 378 -20.71 19.82 -15.99
N VAL A 379 -19.64 20.39 -15.41
CA VAL A 379 -18.84 21.44 -16.09
C VAL A 379 -18.16 20.92 -17.35
N ASN A 380 -17.84 19.64 -17.39
CA ASN A 380 -17.20 19.00 -18.55
C ASN A 380 -18.19 18.51 -19.61
N ARG A 381 -19.51 18.64 -19.37
CA ARG A 381 -20.55 18.29 -20.32
C ARG A 381 -20.54 19.23 -21.52
N GLU A 382 -20.90 18.68 -22.68
CA GLU A 382 -21.11 19.46 -23.90
C GLU A 382 -22.26 20.47 -23.69
N GLY A 383 -22.02 21.71 -24.04
CA GLY A 383 -23.00 22.80 -23.83
C GLY A 383 -22.75 23.64 -22.56
N VAL A 384 -21.95 23.21 -21.62
CA VAL A 384 -21.54 23.98 -20.43
C VAL A 384 -20.22 24.69 -20.70
N GLU A 385 -20.19 26.01 -20.53
CA GLU A 385 -18.96 26.79 -20.68
C GLU A 385 -18.20 26.94 -19.37
N SER A 386 -18.90 27.32 -18.30
CA SER A 386 -18.26 27.46 -16.97
C SER A 386 -19.28 27.43 -15.83
N LEU A 387 -18.80 27.03 -14.65
CA LEU A 387 -19.49 27.16 -13.37
C LEU A 387 -18.58 27.95 -12.42
N LYS A 388 -19.01 29.16 -12.06
CA LYS A 388 -18.21 30.10 -11.25
C LYS A 388 -18.97 30.52 -10.01
N GLU A 389 -18.25 30.59 -8.91
CA GLU A 389 -18.72 31.14 -7.66
C GLU A 389 -18.04 32.48 -7.39
N THR A 390 -18.84 33.46 -7.04
CA THR A 390 -18.40 34.76 -6.54
C THR A 390 -18.88 34.92 -5.09
N ASP A 391 -18.56 36.02 -4.44
CA ASP A 391 -18.96 36.26 -3.04
C ASP A 391 -20.48 36.22 -2.85
N ASP A 392 -21.26 36.68 -3.82
CA ASP A 392 -22.71 36.81 -3.73
C ASP A 392 -23.51 35.78 -4.54
N VAL A 393 -22.96 35.22 -5.61
CA VAL A 393 -23.71 34.47 -6.61
C VAL A 393 -22.92 33.29 -7.17
N VAL A 394 -23.59 32.15 -7.37
CA VAL A 394 -23.11 31.04 -8.20
C VAL A 394 -23.71 31.19 -9.60
N THR A 395 -22.88 31.18 -10.65
CA THR A 395 -23.26 31.40 -12.05
C THR A 395 -22.88 30.20 -12.88
N ILE A 396 -23.89 29.58 -13.53
CA ILE A 396 -23.71 28.60 -14.61
C ILE A 396 -23.76 29.38 -15.91
N THR A 397 -22.76 29.25 -16.76
CA THR A 397 -22.74 29.84 -18.10
C THR A 397 -22.80 28.72 -19.13
N MET A 398 -23.83 28.76 -20.00
CA MET A 398 -24.01 27.83 -21.11
C MET A 398 -23.25 28.35 -22.34
N SER A 399 -22.82 27.42 -23.21
CA SER A 399 -22.18 27.79 -24.48
C SER A 399 -23.13 28.54 -25.40
N ALA A 400 -22.59 29.35 -26.31
CA ALA A 400 -23.39 30.08 -27.28
C ALA A 400 -24.17 29.15 -28.23
N GLU A 401 -23.62 28.01 -28.61
CA GLU A 401 -24.25 27.03 -29.46
C GLU A 401 -25.45 26.35 -28.76
N TRP A 402 -25.26 25.91 -27.52
CA TRP A 402 -26.33 25.36 -26.70
C TRP A 402 -27.42 26.40 -26.44
N SER A 403 -27.07 27.64 -26.15
CA SER A 403 -28.00 28.73 -25.88
C SER A 403 -28.86 29.12 -27.10
N LYS A 404 -28.33 28.93 -28.29
CA LYS A 404 -29.06 29.14 -29.55
C LYS A 404 -30.13 28.07 -29.80
N ASN A 405 -29.82 26.84 -29.45
CA ASN A 405 -30.68 25.67 -29.72
C ASN A 405 -31.70 25.44 -28.60
N CYS A 406 -31.51 26.06 -27.44
CA CYS A 406 -32.38 25.89 -26.29
C CYS A 406 -33.68 26.69 -26.41
N ASP A 407 -34.82 26.05 -26.09
CA ASP A 407 -36.09 26.74 -25.91
C ASP A 407 -36.08 27.55 -24.60
N GLY A 408 -35.86 28.86 -24.73
CA GLY A 408 -35.73 29.75 -23.56
C GLY A 408 -37.01 29.83 -22.72
N VAL A 409 -38.21 29.65 -23.33
CA VAL A 409 -39.50 29.68 -22.61
C VAL A 409 -39.62 28.42 -21.75
N LYS A 410 -39.30 27.27 -22.33
CA LYS A 410 -39.30 25.97 -21.63
C LYS A 410 -38.27 25.95 -20.49
N LEU A 411 -37.07 26.45 -20.75
CA LEU A 411 -36.02 26.57 -19.73
C LEU A 411 -36.46 27.51 -18.60
N PHE A 412 -37.05 28.67 -18.93
CA PHE A 412 -37.51 29.58 -17.90
C PHE A 412 -38.61 28.97 -17.03
N GLY A 413 -39.55 28.22 -17.62
CA GLY A 413 -40.57 27.46 -16.90
C GLY A 413 -39.94 26.46 -15.93
N ALA A 414 -39.04 25.59 -16.46
CA ALA A 414 -38.36 24.55 -15.68
C ALA A 414 -37.55 25.09 -14.51
N ILE A 415 -36.84 26.21 -14.72
CA ILE A 415 -36.06 26.85 -13.65
C ILE A 415 -36.96 27.56 -12.62
N ASN A 416 -38.05 28.17 -13.06
CA ASN A 416 -39.01 28.83 -12.19
C ASN A 416 -39.79 27.87 -11.29
N ASP A 417 -40.01 26.64 -11.77
CA ASP A 417 -40.62 25.55 -10.99
C ASP A 417 -39.71 25.14 -9.82
N ILE A 418 -38.37 25.20 -9.97
CA ILE A 418 -37.42 24.94 -8.90
C ILE A 418 -37.45 26.11 -7.89
N SER A 419 -37.27 27.34 -8.38
CA SER A 419 -37.31 28.51 -7.50
C SER A 419 -37.43 29.81 -8.31
N ARG A 420 -38.41 30.64 -7.95
CA ARG A 420 -38.58 32.01 -8.51
C ARG A 420 -37.42 32.98 -8.16
N LYS A 421 -36.48 32.56 -7.33
CA LYS A 421 -35.33 33.36 -6.88
C LYS A 421 -34.08 33.08 -7.71
N ILE A 422 -34.13 32.21 -8.71
CA ILE A 422 -33.07 31.95 -9.67
C ILE A 422 -33.23 32.92 -10.85
N ASN A 423 -32.18 33.65 -11.18
CA ASN A 423 -32.20 34.61 -12.26
C ASN A 423 -31.60 34.02 -13.52
N LEU A 424 -32.36 34.14 -14.62
CA LEU A 424 -31.89 33.84 -15.98
C LEU A 424 -31.55 35.12 -16.72
N LYS A 425 -30.35 35.16 -17.33
CA LYS A 425 -29.90 36.32 -18.12
C LYS A 425 -29.30 35.84 -19.43
N LEU A 426 -29.67 36.46 -20.52
CA LEU A 426 -29.03 36.29 -21.83
C LEU A 426 -28.00 37.41 -22.00
N GLU A 427 -26.72 37.07 -22.08
CA GLU A 427 -25.62 38.00 -22.22
C GLU A 427 -24.63 37.50 -23.26
N SER A 428 -24.37 38.35 -24.28
CA SER A 428 -23.45 38.01 -25.38
C SER A 428 -23.80 36.68 -26.10
N GLY A 429 -25.12 36.37 -26.25
CA GLY A 429 -25.61 35.16 -26.89
C GLY A 429 -25.48 33.89 -26.03
N LYS A 430 -25.17 34.02 -24.74
CA LYS A 430 -25.03 32.94 -23.79
C LYS A 430 -26.05 33.06 -22.66
N ILE A 431 -26.67 31.95 -22.31
CA ILE A 431 -27.59 31.90 -21.18
C ILE A 431 -26.76 31.74 -19.90
N LYS A 432 -27.01 32.63 -18.95
CA LYS A 432 -26.45 32.60 -17.59
C LYS A 432 -27.56 32.34 -16.59
N ILE A 433 -27.35 31.30 -15.76
CA ILE A 433 -28.24 30.93 -14.64
C ILE A 433 -27.54 31.35 -13.35
N MET A 434 -28.16 32.26 -12.61
CA MET A 434 -27.56 32.88 -11.44
C MET A 434 -28.35 32.53 -10.17
N ILE A 435 -27.68 31.96 -9.19
CA ILE A 435 -28.24 31.52 -7.90
C ILE A 435 -27.56 32.35 -6.79
N SER A 436 -28.37 33.14 -6.05
CA SER A 436 -27.83 33.97 -4.96
C SER A 436 -27.42 33.12 -3.75
N LYS A 437 -26.21 33.36 -3.23
CA LYS A 437 -25.67 32.69 -2.01
C LYS A 437 -26.39 33.12 -0.73
N ARG A 438 -27.14 34.21 -0.75
CA ARG A 438 -28.00 34.65 0.38
C ARG A 438 -29.13 33.67 0.65
N LEU A 439 -29.42 32.77 -0.28
CA LEU A 439 -30.39 31.68 -0.07
C LEU A 439 -29.75 30.58 0.78
N LYS A 440 -30.38 30.26 1.93
CA LYS A 440 -29.85 29.25 2.88
C LYS A 440 -29.59 27.87 2.26
N LYS A 441 -30.21 27.58 1.09
CA LYS A 441 -30.17 26.29 0.37
C LYS A 441 -29.64 26.43 -1.05
N HIS A 442 -28.71 27.37 -1.30
CA HIS A 442 -28.23 27.64 -2.65
C HIS A 442 -27.53 26.45 -3.30
N ILE A 443 -26.85 25.57 -2.55
CA ILE A 443 -26.24 24.36 -3.08
C ILE A 443 -27.32 23.32 -3.49
N GLU A 444 -28.34 23.09 -2.68
CA GLU A 444 -29.45 22.23 -3.03
C GLU A 444 -30.16 22.72 -4.31
N LEU A 445 -30.38 24.04 -4.42
CA LEU A 445 -30.93 24.65 -5.63
C LEU A 445 -30.02 24.48 -6.86
N LEU A 446 -28.70 24.61 -6.66
CA LEU A 446 -27.71 24.38 -7.71
C LEU A 446 -27.80 22.94 -8.23
N MET A 447 -27.84 21.96 -7.34
CA MET A 447 -27.95 20.56 -7.71
C MET A 447 -29.26 20.26 -8.45
N GLN A 448 -30.39 20.81 -7.97
CA GLN A 448 -31.69 20.67 -8.67
C GLN A 448 -31.70 21.27 -10.06
N VAL A 449 -31.02 22.42 -10.24
CA VAL A 449 -30.88 23.04 -11.59
C VAL A 449 -30.04 22.15 -12.50
N ILE A 450 -28.97 21.58 -11.99
CA ILE A 450 -28.10 20.67 -12.73
C ILE A 450 -28.85 19.41 -13.13
N ASP A 451 -29.54 18.76 -12.19
CA ASP A 451 -30.36 17.56 -12.46
C ASP A 451 -31.43 17.84 -13.53
N LYS A 452 -32.04 19.04 -13.50
CA LYS A 452 -33.02 19.45 -14.48
C LYS A 452 -32.43 19.69 -15.86
N LEU A 453 -31.24 20.32 -15.92
CA LEU A 453 -30.49 20.54 -17.16
C LEU A 453 -30.02 19.23 -17.79
N GLU A 454 -29.68 18.23 -16.95
CA GLU A 454 -29.25 16.91 -17.42
C GLU A 454 -30.39 16.03 -17.92
N GLY A 455 -31.58 16.19 -17.36
CA GLY A 455 -32.75 15.36 -17.69
C GLY A 455 -33.63 15.85 -18.84
N GLU A 456 -33.72 17.16 -19.07
CA GLU A 456 -34.69 17.75 -20.00
C GLU A 456 -34.06 18.56 -21.13
N PHE A 457 -32.78 18.88 -21.08
CA PHE A 457 -32.06 19.72 -22.03
C PHE A 457 -30.70 19.09 -22.39
#